data_6bd3d9abf0770ebb8b04a374a5ac2fba
#
_entry.id   6bd3d9abf0770ebb8b04a374a5ac2fba
#
_cell.length_a   1.000
_cell.length_b   1.000
_cell.length_c   1.000
_cell.angle_alpha   90.00
_cell.angle_beta   90.00
_cell.angle_gamma   90.00
#
_symmetry.space_group_name_H-M   'P 1'
#
loop_
_entity.id
_entity.type
_entity.pdbx_description
1 polymer ?
#
loop_
_entity_poly.entity_id
_entity_poly.type
_entity_poly.pdbx_seq_one_letter_code
_entity_poly.pdbx_strand_id
1 'polypeptide(L)'
;MEGLRRNSARAPTRLCAVGESAPLTALVGLQVNWPFAALALVATFVTVVLLVPMLRRPKERDAPPAPDHRERRRAPVTGRREAREALALVGEALAATHNPRALMPVVLNVITEATGARGGRLVHDGEEVGWVGDVDADGRAVEFDLSAGDETAAMTLVLNPPDGGFSEETMKLAEWLSSQAAIALENARLHDIVQFQAITDELTGLVNRRRFLDALRSEITRGRRLGGKLSVVLADLDSFKLINDRFGHHAGDEVLIAFADLLRAHGRDVDVAARLGGEEFAILLPETGLEGARTVADRLCRSLAELQIPLGAGEKVTVTASFGVAELGESQSVDGLLRAADSALYRAKERGKNRVELAGQDAA
;
A
#
# COMPACT_ATOMS: atom_id res chain seq x y z
N MET A 1 14.67 76.49 -10.08
CA MET A 1 13.33 76.99 -9.79
C MET A 1 12.66 75.84 -9.06
N GLU A 2 12.78 75.89 -7.74
CA GLU A 2 11.76 76.30 -6.77
C GLU A 2 10.62 75.23 -6.73
N GLY A 3 10.22 74.66 -5.65
CA GLY A 3 10.41 74.88 -4.22
C GLY A 3 9.60 73.84 -3.50
N LEU A 4 10.11 73.21 -2.48
CA LEU A 4 9.92 73.51 -1.08
C LEU A 4 8.50 73.52 -0.53
N ARG A 5 8.23 72.59 0.37
CA ARG A 5 7.90 72.71 1.84
C ARG A 5 6.91 71.64 2.25
N ARG A 6 7.30 70.76 3.16
CA ARG A 6 7.20 70.85 4.67
C ARG A 6 5.76 70.97 5.18
N ASN A 7 5.27 70.00 5.95
CA ASN A 7 5.20 69.98 7.42
C ASN A 7 4.20 68.91 7.86
N SER A 8 4.54 68.05 8.69
CA SER A 8 4.59 67.99 10.15
C SER A 8 3.31 67.54 10.83
N ALA A 9 3.45 66.46 11.54
CA ALA A 9 3.09 66.17 12.91
C ALA A 9 1.60 66.14 13.35
N ARG A 10 1.20 65.04 13.93
CA ARG A 10 0.80 64.85 15.34
C ARG A 10 -0.03 63.57 15.51
N ALA A 11 0.46 62.76 16.39
CA ALA A 11 -0.39 61.85 17.16
C ALA A 11 -1.14 62.66 18.21
N PRO A 12 -2.27 62.22 18.75
CA PRO A 12 -2.18 61.35 19.92
C PRO A 12 -3.31 60.34 20.14
N THR A 13 -2.97 59.30 20.85
CA THR A 13 -3.55 58.66 22.04
C THR A 13 -5.01 58.18 22.07
N ARG A 14 -5.10 56.89 22.51
CA ARG A 14 -6.11 56.24 23.42
C ARG A 14 -7.40 55.79 22.81
N LEU A 15 -7.92 54.61 23.02
CA LEU A 15 -8.22 53.79 24.18
C LEU A 15 -9.00 52.54 23.71
N CYS A 16 -8.71 51.42 24.37
CA CYS A 16 -9.63 50.33 24.76
C CYS A 16 -10.77 49.89 23.85
N ALA A 17 -10.76 48.60 23.47
CA ALA A 17 -11.73 47.59 23.89
C ALA A 17 -11.42 46.30 23.21
N VAL A 18 -11.11 45.28 23.96
CA VAL A 18 -11.88 44.07 24.23
C VAL A 18 -12.34 43.28 22.98
N GLY A 19 -11.70 42.10 22.87
CA GLY A 19 -12.36 40.90 22.43
C GLY A 19 -12.34 40.67 20.93
N GLU A 20 -11.54 39.71 20.54
CA GLU A 20 -12.04 38.71 19.60
C GLU A 20 -10.97 37.62 19.33
N SER A 21 -11.41 36.45 19.64
CA SER A 21 -11.07 35.15 19.04
C SER A 21 -9.87 35.11 18.09
N ALA A 22 -8.78 34.54 18.58
CA ALA A 22 -7.69 34.03 17.75
C ALA A 22 -8.20 32.87 16.87
N PRO A 23 -7.87 32.82 15.58
CA PRO A 23 -8.22 31.67 14.75
C PRO A 23 -7.32 30.47 15.10
N LEU A 24 -7.97 29.35 15.34
CA LEU A 24 -7.43 27.99 15.42
C LEU A 24 -6.82 27.56 14.07
N THR A 25 -5.67 28.10 13.70
CA THR A 25 -4.93 27.70 12.49
C THR A 25 -3.42 27.61 12.74
N ALA A 26 -3.03 26.96 13.84
CA ALA A 26 -1.62 26.65 14.09
C ALA A 26 -1.46 25.23 14.68
N LEU A 27 -1.99 24.23 13.97
CA LEU A 27 -1.77 22.80 14.24
C LEU A 27 -1.69 22.04 12.92
N VAL A 28 -0.78 22.48 12.06
CA VAL A 28 -0.44 21.74 10.84
C VAL A 28 1.06 21.49 10.87
N GLY A 29 1.46 20.23 11.02
CA GLY A 29 2.86 19.87 10.84
C GLY A 29 3.39 18.67 11.62
N LEU A 30 2.54 17.80 12.17
CA LEU A 30 2.98 16.47 12.58
C LEU A 30 2.43 15.46 11.54
N GLN A 31 3.23 15.17 10.53
CA GLN A 31 3.06 13.93 9.73
C GLN A 31 3.35 12.76 10.66
N VAL A 32 2.32 12.32 11.37
CA VAL A 32 2.35 11.06 12.10
C VAL A 32 2.39 9.96 11.04
N ASN A 33 3.48 9.20 11.05
CA ASN A 33 3.69 8.05 10.17
C ASN A 33 2.67 6.98 10.59
N TRP A 34 1.49 6.97 9.97
CA TRP A 34 0.30 6.20 10.31
C TRP A 34 0.52 4.72 10.60
N PRO A 35 1.42 3.98 9.89
CA PRO A 35 1.66 2.57 10.20
C PRO A 35 2.30 2.36 11.59
N PHE A 36 3.16 3.27 12.05
CA PHE A 36 3.77 3.17 13.39
C PHE A 36 2.81 3.61 14.51
N ALA A 37 1.92 4.55 14.25
CA ALA A 37 0.90 4.96 15.22
C ALA A 37 -0.17 3.87 15.41
N ALA A 38 -0.59 3.20 14.34
CA ALA A 38 -1.50 2.06 14.41
C ALA A 38 -0.85 0.86 15.14
N LEU A 39 0.43 0.56 14.87
CA LEU A 39 1.17 -0.51 15.55
C LEU A 39 1.37 -0.20 17.05
N ALA A 40 1.66 1.06 17.38
CA ALA A 40 1.80 1.50 18.77
C ALA A 40 0.46 1.44 19.53
N LEU A 41 -0.66 1.79 18.89
CA LEU A 41 -2.01 1.68 19.47
C LEU A 41 -2.40 0.21 19.70
N VAL A 42 -2.13 -0.68 18.74
CA VAL A 42 -2.36 -2.11 18.89
C VAL A 42 -1.45 -2.71 19.97
N ALA A 43 -0.17 -2.35 20.01
CA ALA A 43 0.76 -2.81 21.05
C ALA A 43 0.37 -2.28 22.44
N THR A 44 -0.07 -1.04 22.55
CA THR A 44 -0.54 -0.43 23.82
C THR A 44 -1.84 -1.10 24.27
N PHE A 45 -2.75 -1.40 23.37
CA PHE A 45 -4.01 -2.06 23.66
C PHE A 45 -3.81 -3.51 24.08
N VAL A 46 -2.97 -4.28 23.37
CA VAL A 46 -2.59 -5.65 23.77
C VAL A 46 -1.93 -5.64 25.15
N THR A 47 -1.06 -4.67 25.43
CA THR A 47 -0.42 -4.52 26.75
C THR A 47 -1.43 -4.19 27.84
N VAL A 48 -2.41 -3.31 27.57
CA VAL A 48 -3.47 -2.95 28.54
C VAL A 48 -4.42 -4.12 28.79
N VAL A 49 -4.83 -4.85 27.74
CA VAL A 49 -5.72 -6.02 27.86
C VAL A 49 -5.03 -7.19 28.59
N LEU A 50 -3.73 -7.35 28.39
CA LEU A 50 -2.96 -8.40 29.09
C LEU A 50 -2.51 -8.00 30.51
N LEU A 51 -2.25 -6.71 30.77
CA LEU A 51 -1.78 -6.25 32.08
C LEU A 51 -2.92 -5.99 33.07
N VAL A 52 -4.09 -5.55 32.64
CA VAL A 52 -5.21 -5.25 33.54
C VAL A 52 -5.70 -6.46 34.33
N PRO A 53 -5.82 -7.68 33.77
CA PRO A 53 -6.14 -8.87 34.53
C PRO A 53 -5.01 -9.30 35.48
N MET A 54 -3.73 -9.10 35.11
CA MET A 54 -2.57 -9.42 35.95
C MET A 54 -2.46 -8.51 37.18
N LEU A 55 -2.81 -7.24 37.05
CA LEU A 55 -2.80 -6.26 38.14
C LEU A 55 -3.99 -6.40 39.07
N ARG A 56 -5.04 -7.16 38.70
CA ARG A 56 -6.21 -7.46 39.51
C ARG A 56 -6.16 -8.82 40.24
N ARG A 57 -5.00 -9.46 40.38
CA ARG A 57 -4.88 -10.62 41.29
C ARG A 57 -5.04 -10.14 42.72
N PRO A 58 -6.10 -10.52 43.45
CA PRO A 58 -6.21 -10.15 44.84
C PRO A 58 -5.10 -10.84 45.63
N LYS A 59 -4.43 -10.07 46.48
CA LYS A 59 -3.55 -10.59 47.50
C LYS A 59 -4.30 -11.60 48.34
N GLU A 60 -3.80 -12.84 48.38
CA GLU A 60 -4.23 -13.88 49.32
C GLU A 60 -4.02 -13.38 50.74
N ARG A 61 -5.04 -12.79 51.35
CA ARG A 61 -5.26 -12.75 52.79
C ARG A 61 -6.75 -12.59 53.04
N ASP A 62 -7.29 -13.53 53.82
CA ASP A 62 -8.65 -13.60 54.37
C ASP A 62 -9.71 -14.18 53.41
N ALA A 63 -9.80 -15.52 53.43
CA ALA A 63 -10.92 -16.25 52.87
C ALA A 63 -12.16 -16.07 53.80
N PRO A 64 -13.25 -15.45 53.29
CA PRO A 64 -14.55 -15.55 53.99
C PRO A 64 -15.18 -16.93 53.76
N PRO A 65 -16.11 -17.37 54.65
CA PRO A 65 -16.71 -18.68 54.60
C PRO A 65 -17.51 -18.92 53.32
N ALA A 66 -17.54 -20.17 52.86
CA ALA A 66 -18.13 -20.63 51.63
C ALA A 66 -19.59 -20.14 51.45
N PRO A 67 -19.92 -19.50 50.33
CA PRO A 67 -21.29 -19.02 50.05
C PRO A 67 -22.21 -20.20 49.68
N ASP A 68 -23.47 -20.08 50.11
CA ASP A 68 -24.60 -20.96 49.90
C ASP A 68 -24.84 -21.25 48.40
N HIS A 69 -25.18 -22.49 48.08
CA HIS A 69 -25.38 -23.02 46.72
C HIS A 69 -26.48 -22.34 45.89
N ARG A 70 -27.14 -21.32 46.41
CA ARG A 70 -28.19 -20.55 45.71
C ARG A 70 -27.68 -19.31 44.94
N GLU A 71 -26.44 -18.85 45.17
CA GLU A 71 -25.89 -17.64 44.47
C GLU A 71 -25.09 -17.95 43.20
N ARG A 72 -24.88 -19.23 42.85
CA ARG A 72 -24.13 -19.61 41.65
C ARG A 72 -24.84 -19.36 40.30
N ARG A 73 -26.02 -18.76 40.28
CA ARG A 73 -26.80 -18.49 39.04
C ARG A 73 -26.72 -17.08 38.51
N ARG A 74 -25.89 -16.21 39.04
CA ARG A 74 -25.71 -14.85 38.53
C ARG A 74 -24.22 -14.46 38.44
N ALA A 75 -23.47 -15.11 37.58
CA ALA A 75 -22.14 -14.64 37.14
C ALA A 75 -22.19 -14.25 35.65
N PRO A 76 -21.43 -13.32 35.23
CA PRO A 76 -21.79 -11.92 34.95
C PRO A 76 -21.99 -11.65 33.46
N VAL A 77 -23.07 -10.97 33.16
CA VAL A 77 -23.40 -10.36 31.86
C VAL A 77 -22.35 -9.29 31.42
N THR A 78 -21.53 -8.82 32.35
CA THR A 78 -20.54 -7.75 32.10
C THR A 78 -19.38 -8.19 31.23
N GLY A 79 -18.84 -9.36 31.36
CA GLY A 79 -17.69 -9.85 30.58
C GLY A 79 -18.00 -10.04 29.08
N ARG A 80 -19.27 -10.38 28.75
CA ARG A 80 -19.70 -10.53 27.34
C ARG A 80 -19.82 -9.21 26.60
N ARG A 81 -20.21 -8.13 27.28
CA ARG A 81 -20.34 -6.81 26.67
C ARG A 81 -18.96 -6.21 26.42
N GLU A 82 -18.07 -6.35 27.37
CA GLU A 82 -16.67 -5.90 27.26
C GLU A 82 -15.91 -6.65 26.17
N ALA A 83 -16.10 -7.97 26.04
CA ALA A 83 -15.50 -8.77 24.97
C ALA A 83 -16.05 -8.39 23.58
N ARG A 84 -17.35 -8.10 23.46
CA ARG A 84 -17.95 -7.64 22.20
C ARG A 84 -17.50 -6.22 21.82
N GLU A 85 -17.38 -5.34 22.78
CA GLU A 85 -16.90 -3.97 22.57
C GLU A 85 -15.40 -3.97 22.22
N ALA A 86 -14.60 -4.83 22.85
CA ALA A 86 -13.18 -5.01 22.51
C ALA A 86 -13.01 -5.59 21.09
N LEU A 87 -13.85 -6.53 20.67
CA LEU A 87 -13.81 -7.11 19.33
C LEU A 87 -14.35 -6.18 18.25
N ALA A 88 -15.32 -5.32 18.55
CA ALA A 88 -15.75 -4.28 17.62
C ALA A 88 -14.63 -3.27 17.38
N LEU A 89 -13.90 -2.86 18.42
CA LEU A 89 -12.72 -1.99 18.32
C LEU A 89 -11.56 -2.67 17.59
N VAL A 90 -11.35 -3.97 17.79
CA VAL A 90 -10.38 -4.76 17.01
C VAL A 90 -10.82 -4.84 15.55
N GLY A 91 -12.10 -5.05 15.28
CA GLY A 91 -12.66 -5.03 13.91
C GLY A 91 -12.45 -3.69 13.22
N GLU A 92 -12.65 -2.57 13.89
CA GLU A 92 -12.38 -1.22 13.36
C GLU A 92 -10.89 -0.98 13.16
N ALA A 93 -10.03 -1.38 14.10
CA ALA A 93 -8.57 -1.26 13.98
C ALA A 93 -8.01 -2.15 12.87
N LEU A 94 -8.60 -3.33 12.66
CA LEU A 94 -8.25 -4.28 11.62
C LEU A 94 -8.73 -3.80 10.25
N ALA A 95 -9.89 -3.20 10.15
CA ALA A 95 -10.37 -2.53 8.92
C ALA A 95 -9.45 -1.37 8.51
N ALA A 96 -8.71 -0.78 9.45
CA ALA A 96 -7.74 0.29 9.18
C ALA A 96 -6.41 -0.20 8.59
N THR A 97 -6.03 -1.47 8.73
CA THR A 97 -4.74 -1.99 8.24
C THR A 97 -4.75 -2.39 6.75
N HIS A 98 -5.91 -2.62 6.14
CA HIS A 98 -6.10 -2.89 4.71
C HIS A 98 -5.19 -3.99 4.09
N ASN A 99 -4.49 -4.77 4.92
CA ASN A 99 -3.58 -5.82 4.46
C ASN A 99 -4.06 -7.18 4.97
N PRO A 100 -4.62 -8.04 4.09
CA PRO A 100 -5.16 -9.35 4.50
C PRO A 100 -4.12 -10.23 5.20
N ARG A 101 -2.87 -10.21 4.73
CA ARG A 101 -1.78 -11.02 5.33
C ARG A 101 -1.41 -10.59 6.75
N ALA A 102 -1.48 -9.28 7.03
CA ALA A 102 -1.24 -8.78 8.38
C ALA A 102 -2.42 -9.04 9.32
N LEU A 103 -3.62 -9.20 8.76
CA LEU A 103 -4.85 -9.46 9.49
C LEU A 103 -4.95 -10.91 9.99
N MET A 104 -4.51 -11.88 9.21
CA MET A 104 -4.62 -13.32 9.50
C MET A 104 -4.08 -13.72 10.88
N PRO A 105 -2.84 -13.37 11.28
CA PRO A 105 -2.32 -13.73 12.61
C PRO A 105 -3.11 -13.09 13.74
N VAL A 106 -3.64 -11.89 13.55
CA VAL A 106 -4.41 -11.16 14.58
C VAL A 106 -5.77 -11.81 14.77
N VAL A 107 -6.48 -12.12 13.69
CA VAL A 107 -7.75 -12.84 13.71
C VAL A 107 -7.58 -14.19 14.44
N LEU A 108 -6.56 -14.94 14.08
CA LEU A 108 -6.26 -16.25 14.68
C LEU A 108 -6.02 -16.15 16.17
N ASN A 109 -5.16 -15.23 16.62
CA ASN A 109 -4.88 -15.01 18.03
C ASN A 109 -6.13 -14.60 18.83
N VAL A 110 -6.89 -13.62 18.31
CA VAL A 110 -8.09 -13.11 18.98
C VAL A 110 -9.15 -14.20 19.15
N ILE A 111 -9.40 -15.00 18.11
CA ILE A 111 -10.42 -16.05 18.19
C ILE A 111 -9.96 -17.17 19.12
N THR A 112 -8.70 -17.60 19.04
CA THR A 112 -8.13 -18.64 19.91
C THR A 112 -8.20 -18.22 21.37
N GLU A 113 -7.83 -16.99 21.71
CA GLU A 113 -7.87 -16.46 23.06
C GLU A 113 -9.30 -16.28 23.58
N ALA A 114 -10.20 -15.72 22.78
CA ALA A 114 -11.60 -15.46 23.16
C ALA A 114 -12.41 -16.74 23.39
N THR A 115 -12.07 -17.81 22.67
CA THR A 115 -12.74 -19.12 22.80
C THR A 115 -12.09 -20.01 23.84
N GLY A 116 -10.90 -19.68 24.35
CA GLY A 116 -10.10 -20.53 25.21
C GLY A 116 -9.65 -21.81 24.51
N ALA A 117 -9.49 -21.78 23.20
CA ALA A 117 -8.93 -22.88 22.43
C ALA A 117 -7.47 -23.13 22.84
N ARG A 118 -7.00 -24.39 22.82
CA ARG A 118 -5.59 -24.73 23.05
C ARG A 118 -4.69 -24.23 21.93
N GLY A 119 -5.24 -24.12 20.74
CA GLY A 119 -4.57 -23.61 19.57
C GLY A 119 -5.53 -23.49 18.39
N GLY A 120 -5.04 -22.94 17.31
CA GLY A 120 -5.79 -22.80 16.06
C GLY A 120 -4.87 -22.63 14.88
N ARG A 121 -5.39 -22.92 13.70
CA ARG A 121 -4.70 -22.70 12.42
C ARG A 121 -5.64 -22.14 11.37
N LEU A 122 -5.07 -21.39 10.44
CA LEU A 122 -5.73 -20.92 9.24
C LEU A 122 -5.22 -21.73 8.04
N VAL A 123 -6.15 -22.22 7.25
CA VAL A 123 -5.89 -22.97 6.02
C VAL A 123 -6.49 -22.21 4.85
N HIS A 124 -5.72 -21.99 3.80
CA HIS A 124 -6.14 -21.33 2.57
C HIS A 124 -5.84 -22.26 1.39
N ASP A 125 -6.85 -22.65 0.63
CA ASP A 125 -6.74 -23.61 -0.48
C ASP A 125 -6.01 -24.92 -0.13
N GLY A 126 -6.19 -25.40 1.11
CA GLY A 126 -5.56 -26.62 1.61
C GLY A 126 -4.13 -26.45 2.12
N GLU A 127 -3.55 -25.26 2.02
CA GLU A 127 -2.25 -24.91 2.60
C GLU A 127 -2.41 -24.16 3.94
N GLU A 128 -1.57 -24.50 4.93
CA GLU A 128 -1.55 -23.82 6.22
C GLU A 128 -0.86 -22.45 6.06
N VAL A 129 -1.60 -21.37 6.33
CA VAL A 129 -1.09 -19.99 6.21
C VAL A 129 -0.72 -19.34 7.55
N GLY A 130 -1.06 -19.99 8.66
CA GLY A 130 -0.67 -19.55 9.99
C GLY A 130 -1.26 -20.42 11.09
N TRP A 131 -0.59 -20.44 12.24
CA TRP A 131 -1.00 -21.22 13.41
C TRP A 131 -0.63 -20.53 14.72
N VAL A 132 -1.32 -20.89 15.80
CA VAL A 132 -1.07 -20.43 17.17
C VAL A 132 -1.39 -21.53 18.17
N GLY A 133 -0.57 -21.68 19.20
CA GLY A 133 -0.77 -22.67 20.27
C GLY A 133 -0.54 -24.10 19.82
N ASP A 134 -1.27 -25.04 20.42
CA ASP A 134 -1.18 -26.47 20.14
C ASP A 134 -2.10 -26.83 18.95
N VAL A 135 -1.48 -27.17 17.82
CA VAL A 135 -2.19 -27.52 16.57
C VAL A 135 -2.30 -29.02 16.31
N ASP A 136 -1.58 -29.83 17.08
CA ASP A 136 -1.67 -31.29 17.02
C ASP A 136 -2.88 -31.78 17.85
N ALA A 137 -4.03 -31.77 17.21
CA ALA A 137 -5.26 -32.16 17.90
C ALA A 137 -5.58 -33.63 17.71
N ASP A 138 -5.94 -34.28 18.81
CA ASP A 138 -6.52 -35.62 18.91
C ASP A 138 -7.87 -35.79 18.18
N GLY A 139 -8.00 -35.30 16.95
CA GLY A 139 -9.18 -35.49 16.10
C GLY A 139 -10.46 -34.78 16.55
N ARG A 140 -10.37 -33.77 17.45
CA ARG A 140 -11.50 -32.98 17.95
C ARG A 140 -11.55 -31.54 17.46
N ALA A 141 -10.74 -31.19 16.46
CA ALA A 141 -10.71 -29.86 15.90
C ALA A 141 -12.09 -29.46 15.34
N VAL A 142 -12.44 -28.20 15.51
CA VAL A 142 -13.66 -27.60 14.96
C VAL A 142 -13.29 -26.66 13.85
N GLU A 143 -13.93 -26.80 12.70
CA GLU A 143 -13.67 -26.01 11.51
C GLU A 143 -14.74 -24.95 11.31
N PHE A 144 -14.32 -23.76 10.96
CA PHE A 144 -15.18 -22.63 10.62
C PHE A 144 -14.79 -22.11 9.24
N ASP A 145 -15.77 -21.97 8.37
CA ASP A 145 -15.57 -21.36 7.07
C ASP A 145 -15.43 -19.83 7.22
N LEU A 146 -14.33 -19.29 6.70
CA LEU A 146 -14.06 -17.85 6.61
C LEU A 146 -14.23 -17.31 5.19
N SER A 147 -14.79 -18.10 4.28
CA SER A 147 -15.03 -17.67 2.90
C SER A 147 -16.23 -16.73 2.87
N ALA A 148 -16.06 -15.51 2.39
CA ALA A 148 -17.15 -14.56 2.20
C ALA A 148 -17.46 -14.45 0.70
N GLY A 149 -18.46 -15.20 0.24
CA GLY A 149 -19.23 -14.86 -0.97
C GLY A 149 -18.70 -15.28 -2.33
N ASP A 150 -17.45 -15.66 -2.51
CA ASP A 150 -16.93 -16.15 -3.81
C ASP A 150 -16.15 -17.45 -3.63
N GLU A 151 -16.51 -18.48 -4.38
CA GLU A 151 -16.00 -19.86 -4.26
C GLU A 151 -14.52 -20.05 -4.66
N THR A 152 -13.83 -18.97 -5.01
CA THR A 152 -12.49 -19.05 -5.61
C THR A 152 -11.33 -19.16 -4.62
N ALA A 153 -11.55 -18.96 -3.31
CA ALA A 153 -10.49 -19.12 -2.30
C ALA A 153 -11.09 -19.52 -0.96
N ALA A 154 -11.10 -20.83 -0.69
CA ALA A 154 -11.61 -21.37 0.57
C ALA A 154 -10.62 -21.10 1.71
N MET A 155 -11.02 -20.24 2.66
CA MET A 155 -10.27 -20.02 3.89
C MET A 155 -11.00 -20.67 5.07
N THR A 156 -10.31 -21.53 5.79
CA THR A 156 -10.86 -22.26 6.93
C THR A 156 -10.07 -21.95 8.19
N LEU A 157 -10.79 -21.62 9.26
CA LEU A 157 -10.24 -21.55 10.61
C LEU A 157 -10.48 -22.87 11.31
N VAL A 158 -9.44 -23.50 11.81
CA VAL A 158 -9.49 -24.74 12.58
C VAL A 158 -9.08 -24.43 14.02
N LEU A 159 -9.96 -24.70 14.96
CA LEU A 159 -9.71 -24.48 16.39
C LEU A 159 -9.63 -25.81 17.15
N ASN A 160 -8.63 -25.93 18.02
CA ASN A 160 -8.46 -27.07 18.93
C ASN A 160 -9.12 -26.75 20.28
N PRO A 161 -10.21 -27.44 20.64
CA PRO A 161 -10.91 -27.17 21.89
C PRO A 161 -10.07 -27.58 23.11
N PRO A 162 -10.38 -27.04 24.31
CA PRO A 162 -9.84 -27.53 25.56
C PRO A 162 -10.31 -28.94 25.86
N ASP A 163 -9.73 -29.63 26.89
CA ASP A 163 -9.96 -31.05 27.22
C ASP A 163 -11.42 -31.44 27.44
N GLY A 164 -12.30 -30.50 27.77
CA GLY A 164 -13.75 -30.71 27.94
C GLY A 164 -14.57 -30.41 26.67
N GLY A 165 -13.95 -30.01 25.56
CA GLY A 165 -14.63 -29.48 24.38
C GLY A 165 -15.11 -28.05 24.59
N PHE A 166 -15.67 -27.46 23.54
CA PHE A 166 -16.32 -26.13 23.61
C PHE A 166 -17.73 -26.28 24.20
N SER A 167 -18.11 -25.37 25.11
CA SER A 167 -19.49 -25.24 25.52
C SER A 167 -20.36 -24.72 24.38
N GLU A 168 -21.68 -24.92 24.44
CA GLU A 168 -22.60 -24.36 23.43
C GLU A 168 -22.49 -22.84 23.32
N GLU A 169 -22.22 -22.15 24.41
CA GLU A 169 -22.01 -20.70 24.40
C GLU A 169 -20.70 -20.31 23.73
N THR A 170 -19.61 -21.06 23.96
CA THR A 170 -18.32 -20.86 23.34
C THR A 170 -18.39 -21.16 21.84
N MET A 171 -19.14 -22.19 21.45
CA MET A 171 -19.36 -22.53 20.05
C MET A 171 -20.06 -21.37 19.30
N LYS A 172 -21.15 -20.84 19.86
CA LYS A 172 -21.84 -19.67 19.29
C LYS A 172 -20.95 -18.43 19.22
N LEU A 173 -20.04 -18.25 20.18
CA LEU A 173 -19.06 -17.17 20.16
C LEU A 173 -18.04 -17.39 19.04
N ALA A 174 -17.53 -18.60 18.88
CA ALA A 174 -16.58 -18.96 17.82
C ALA A 174 -17.20 -18.77 16.42
N GLU A 175 -18.44 -19.24 16.21
CA GLU A 175 -19.19 -19.04 14.98
C GLU A 175 -19.36 -17.55 14.64
N TRP A 176 -19.76 -16.76 15.64
CA TRP A 176 -19.93 -15.31 15.45
C TRP A 176 -18.61 -14.60 15.14
N LEU A 177 -17.53 -14.95 15.87
CA LEU A 177 -16.20 -14.38 15.64
C LEU A 177 -15.65 -14.76 14.26
N SER A 178 -15.83 -16.01 13.84
CA SER A 178 -15.43 -16.48 12.52
C SER A 178 -16.18 -15.74 11.41
N SER A 179 -17.48 -15.52 11.58
CA SER A 179 -18.27 -14.70 10.65
C SER A 179 -17.77 -13.26 10.57
N GLN A 180 -17.43 -12.63 11.70
CA GLN A 180 -16.87 -11.28 11.69
C GLN A 180 -15.46 -11.24 11.05
N ALA A 181 -14.65 -12.26 11.29
CA ALA A 181 -13.35 -12.41 10.68
C ALA A 181 -13.43 -12.58 9.16
N ALA A 182 -14.37 -13.39 8.66
CA ALA A 182 -14.64 -13.55 7.22
C ALA A 182 -14.95 -12.20 6.56
N ILE A 183 -15.87 -11.42 7.15
CA ILE A 183 -16.21 -10.09 6.64
C ILE A 183 -15.00 -9.14 6.65
N ALA A 184 -14.20 -9.16 7.72
CA ALA A 184 -13.02 -8.28 7.83
C ALA A 184 -11.93 -8.65 6.81
N LEU A 185 -11.68 -9.94 6.60
CA LEU A 185 -10.73 -10.44 5.61
C LEU A 185 -11.16 -10.10 4.19
N GLU A 186 -12.45 -10.27 3.86
CA GLU A 186 -13.00 -9.92 2.55
C GLU A 186 -12.95 -8.41 2.30
N ASN A 187 -13.30 -7.59 3.30
CA ASN A 187 -13.17 -6.14 3.17
C ASN A 187 -11.71 -5.71 2.93
N ALA A 188 -10.74 -6.33 3.62
CA ALA A 188 -9.33 -6.08 3.41
C ALA A 188 -8.89 -6.50 1.99
N ARG A 189 -9.36 -7.66 1.50
CA ARG A 189 -9.10 -8.14 0.14
C ARG A 189 -9.68 -7.22 -0.93
N LEU A 190 -10.94 -6.82 -0.78
CA LEU A 190 -11.59 -5.88 -1.71
C LEU A 190 -10.86 -4.53 -1.73
N HIS A 191 -10.44 -4.05 -0.57
CA HIS A 191 -9.67 -2.82 -0.48
C HIS A 191 -8.30 -2.94 -1.17
N ASP A 192 -7.61 -4.09 -0.99
CA ASP A 192 -6.32 -4.37 -1.64
C ASP A 192 -6.48 -4.43 -3.17
N ILE A 193 -7.55 -5.06 -3.67
CA ILE A 193 -7.90 -5.07 -5.10
C ILE A 193 -8.13 -3.65 -5.63
N VAL A 194 -8.93 -2.84 -4.93
CA VAL A 194 -9.19 -1.45 -5.33
C VAL A 194 -7.91 -0.62 -5.28
N GLN A 195 -7.06 -0.81 -4.28
CA GLN A 195 -5.75 -0.16 -4.19
C GLN A 195 -4.83 -0.62 -5.33
N PHE A 196 -4.77 -1.92 -5.62
CA PHE A 196 -3.96 -2.46 -6.70
C PHE A 196 -4.38 -1.89 -8.06
N GLN A 197 -5.67 -1.87 -8.37
CA GLN A 197 -6.23 -1.24 -9.57
C GLN A 197 -5.96 0.28 -9.60
N ALA A 198 -5.92 0.93 -8.43
CA ALA A 198 -5.60 2.36 -8.35
C ALA A 198 -4.13 2.71 -8.59
N ILE A 199 -3.20 1.74 -8.54
CA ILE A 199 -1.75 1.98 -8.64
C ILE A 199 -1.08 1.31 -9.83
N THR A 200 -1.74 0.35 -10.51
CA THR A 200 -1.20 -0.38 -11.67
C THR A 200 -2.00 -0.10 -12.94
N ASP A 201 -1.38 -0.33 -14.08
CA ASP A 201 -2.02 -0.39 -15.38
C ASP A 201 -2.53 -1.82 -15.62
N GLU A 202 -3.81 -1.99 -15.89
CA GLU A 202 -4.47 -3.29 -15.96
C GLU A 202 -3.94 -4.18 -17.09
N LEU A 203 -3.52 -3.58 -18.22
CA LEU A 203 -3.02 -4.33 -19.38
C LEU A 203 -1.60 -4.83 -19.14
N THR A 204 -0.73 -3.94 -18.66
CA THR A 204 0.71 -4.21 -18.59
C THR A 204 1.18 -4.65 -17.21
N GLY A 205 0.38 -4.40 -16.15
CA GLY A 205 0.75 -4.66 -14.76
C GLY A 205 1.91 -3.78 -14.23
N LEU A 206 2.40 -2.82 -15.03
CA LEU A 206 3.33 -1.80 -14.54
C LEU A 206 2.61 -0.80 -13.65
N VAL A 207 3.33 0.00 -12.89
CA VAL A 207 2.66 1.08 -12.16
C VAL A 207 2.02 2.07 -13.15
N ASN A 208 0.88 2.61 -12.77
CA ASN A 208 0.20 3.60 -13.58
C ASN A 208 0.80 5.01 -13.38
N ARG A 209 0.36 5.98 -14.20
CA ARG A 209 0.81 7.37 -14.15
C ARG A 209 0.72 8.00 -12.76
N ARG A 210 -0.38 7.74 -12.04
CA ARG A 210 -0.60 8.32 -10.70
C ARG A 210 0.48 7.85 -9.73
N ARG A 211 0.68 6.56 -9.64
CA ARG A 211 1.67 5.94 -8.74
C ARG A 211 3.10 6.34 -9.11
N PHE A 212 3.41 6.43 -10.41
CA PHE A 212 4.70 6.91 -10.88
C PHE A 212 5.00 8.33 -10.41
N LEU A 213 4.05 9.26 -10.53
CA LEU A 213 4.22 10.63 -10.08
C LEU A 213 4.39 10.73 -8.56
N ASP A 214 3.72 9.90 -7.78
CA ASP A 214 3.88 9.84 -6.33
C ASP A 214 5.26 9.30 -5.93
N ALA A 215 5.73 8.25 -6.59
CA ALA A 215 7.08 7.72 -6.42
C ALA A 215 8.14 8.78 -6.79
N LEU A 216 7.97 9.47 -7.91
CA LEU A 216 8.88 10.54 -8.35
C LEU A 216 8.96 11.68 -7.33
N ARG A 217 7.83 12.15 -6.78
CA ARG A 217 7.81 13.19 -5.73
C ARG A 217 8.56 12.73 -4.48
N SER A 218 8.36 11.49 -4.06
CA SER A 218 9.02 10.89 -2.91
C SER A 218 10.54 10.82 -3.12
N GLU A 219 10.99 10.34 -4.29
CA GLU A 219 12.41 10.23 -4.61
C GLU A 219 13.10 11.59 -4.76
N ILE A 220 12.45 12.59 -5.34
CA ILE A 220 12.99 13.97 -5.36
C ILE A 220 13.18 14.51 -3.94
N THR A 221 12.21 14.27 -3.06
CA THR A 221 12.31 14.70 -1.65
C THR A 221 13.45 13.98 -0.92
N ARG A 222 13.60 12.67 -1.18
CA ARG A 222 14.71 11.85 -0.65
C ARG A 222 16.06 12.31 -1.17
N GLY A 223 16.18 12.51 -2.49
CA GLY A 223 17.40 12.94 -3.15
C GLY A 223 17.91 14.31 -2.65
N ARG A 224 17.00 15.26 -2.42
CA ARG A 224 17.33 16.56 -1.86
C ARG A 224 17.89 16.51 -0.45
N ARG A 225 17.42 15.56 0.38
CA ARG A 225 17.91 15.40 1.76
C ARG A 225 19.25 14.68 1.84
N LEU A 226 19.48 13.72 0.94
CA LEU A 226 20.64 12.81 1.01
C LEU A 226 21.72 13.10 -0.05
N GLY A 227 21.47 14.04 -0.99
CA GLY A 227 22.41 14.38 -2.07
C GLY A 227 22.50 13.27 -3.14
N GLY A 228 21.48 12.42 -3.29
CA GLY A 228 21.47 11.33 -4.27
C GLY A 228 21.14 11.78 -5.68
N LYS A 229 21.68 11.07 -6.68
CA LYS A 229 21.32 11.24 -8.08
C LYS A 229 19.97 10.61 -8.37
N LEU A 230 19.23 11.18 -9.30
CA LEU A 230 17.93 10.67 -9.73
C LEU A 230 17.75 10.97 -11.20
N SER A 231 17.36 9.97 -11.98
CA SER A 231 17.05 10.16 -13.40
C SER A 231 15.68 9.63 -13.75
N VAL A 232 15.10 10.19 -14.78
CA VAL A 232 13.87 9.75 -15.42
C VAL A 232 14.15 9.44 -16.89
N VAL A 233 13.62 8.32 -17.35
CA VAL A 233 13.56 7.95 -18.75
C VAL A 233 12.10 7.96 -19.18
N LEU A 234 11.76 8.70 -20.22
CA LEU A 234 10.48 8.59 -20.92
C LEU A 234 10.69 7.80 -22.20
N ALA A 235 9.77 6.91 -22.51
CA ALA A 235 9.79 6.09 -23.70
C ALA A 235 8.44 6.08 -24.40
N ASP A 236 8.48 6.00 -25.74
CA ASP A 236 7.28 5.96 -26.57
C ASP A 236 7.51 4.97 -27.73
N LEU A 237 6.56 4.05 -27.93
CA LEU A 237 6.63 3.06 -29.00
C LEU A 237 6.48 3.70 -30.37
N ASP A 238 7.48 3.55 -31.21
CA ASP A 238 7.53 4.17 -32.51
C ASP A 238 6.46 3.60 -33.45
N SER A 239 5.63 4.49 -33.98
CA SER A 239 4.61 4.14 -34.98
C SER A 239 3.59 3.08 -34.51
N PHE A 240 3.33 3.03 -33.19
CA PHE A 240 2.41 2.07 -32.58
C PHE A 240 1.01 2.04 -33.22
N LYS A 241 0.52 3.21 -33.65
CA LYS A 241 -0.76 3.30 -34.39
C LYS A 241 -0.77 2.44 -35.65
N LEU A 242 0.35 2.34 -36.39
CA LEU A 242 0.41 1.50 -37.60
C LEU A 242 0.28 0.01 -37.28
N ILE A 243 0.73 -0.41 -36.09
CA ILE A 243 0.57 -1.79 -35.63
C ILE A 243 -0.91 -2.07 -35.41
N ASN A 244 -1.60 -1.19 -34.66
CA ASN A 244 -3.04 -1.31 -34.44
C ASN A 244 -3.84 -1.29 -35.75
N ASP A 245 -3.50 -0.38 -36.68
CA ASP A 245 -4.21 -0.24 -37.95
C ASP A 245 -4.00 -1.49 -38.86
N ARG A 246 -2.83 -2.13 -38.78
CA ARG A 246 -2.49 -3.29 -39.62
C ARG A 246 -2.91 -4.63 -39.02
N PHE A 247 -2.74 -4.83 -37.72
CA PHE A 247 -2.87 -6.12 -37.04
C PHE A 247 -4.01 -6.16 -36.02
N GLY A 248 -4.68 -5.03 -35.80
CA GLY A 248 -5.75 -4.88 -34.82
C GLY A 248 -5.25 -4.57 -33.40
N HIS A 249 -6.19 -4.15 -32.52
CA HIS A 249 -5.87 -3.71 -31.16
C HIS A 249 -5.29 -4.84 -30.29
N HIS A 250 -5.68 -6.10 -30.47
CA HIS A 250 -5.08 -7.21 -29.76
C HIS A 250 -3.57 -7.34 -30.00
N ALA A 251 -3.13 -7.11 -31.25
CA ALA A 251 -1.70 -7.10 -31.54
C ALA A 251 -0.98 -5.93 -30.89
N GLY A 252 -1.63 -4.77 -30.81
CA GLY A 252 -1.11 -3.65 -30.02
C GLY A 252 -0.99 -3.97 -28.55
N ASP A 253 -1.97 -4.65 -27.96
CA ASP A 253 -1.93 -5.08 -26.56
C ASP A 253 -0.76 -6.04 -26.31
N GLU A 254 -0.51 -7.02 -27.17
CA GLU A 254 0.64 -7.92 -27.10
C GLU A 254 1.98 -7.17 -27.14
N VAL A 255 2.08 -6.13 -27.99
CA VAL A 255 3.25 -5.26 -28.07
C VAL A 255 3.46 -4.47 -26.78
N LEU A 256 2.40 -3.91 -26.19
CA LEU A 256 2.47 -3.18 -24.93
C LEU A 256 2.90 -4.09 -23.77
N ILE A 257 2.36 -5.30 -23.71
CA ILE A 257 2.73 -6.31 -22.70
C ILE A 257 4.20 -6.72 -22.87
N ALA A 258 4.62 -7.03 -24.09
CA ALA A 258 6.00 -7.43 -24.36
C ALA A 258 7.02 -6.33 -23.99
N PHE A 259 6.69 -5.06 -24.26
CA PHE A 259 7.54 -3.95 -23.85
C PHE A 259 7.56 -3.78 -22.32
N ALA A 260 6.43 -3.93 -21.66
CA ALA A 260 6.36 -3.90 -20.19
C ALA A 260 7.20 -5.00 -19.54
N ASP A 261 7.17 -6.21 -20.09
CA ASP A 261 7.99 -7.35 -19.61
C ASP A 261 9.47 -7.07 -19.83
N LEU A 262 9.84 -6.45 -20.95
CA LEU A 262 11.21 -6.02 -21.21
C LEU A 262 11.67 -4.99 -20.16
N LEU A 263 10.83 -4.01 -19.81
CA LEU A 263 11.13 -3.03 -18.76
C LEU A 263 11.37 -3.69 -17.40
N ARG A 264 10.51 -4.66 -17.02
CA ARG A 264 10.67 -5.41 -15.76
C ARG A 264 11.96 -6.24 -15.74
N ALA A 265 12.24 -6.94 -16.83
CA ALA A 265 13.41 -7.82 -16.91
C ALA A 265 14.76 -7.06 -16.83
N HIS A 266 14.77 -5.79 -17.20
CA HIS A 266 15.97 -4.95 -17.22
C HIS A 266 16.07 -3.96 -16.05
N GLY A 267 14.99 -3.76 -15.27
CA GLY A 267 14.96 -2.91 -14.09
C GLY A 267 15.58 -3.59 -12.86
N ARG A 268 16.01 -2.79 -11.90
CA ARG A 268 16.41 -3.22 -10.55
C ARG A 268 15.18 -3.14 -9.63
N ASP A 269 15.22 -3.78 -8.47
CA ASP A 269 14.13 -3.72 -7.48
C ASP A 269 13.78 -2.30 -7.03
N VAL A 270 14.74 -1.38 -7.08
CA VAL A 270 14.55 0.03 -6.70
C VAL A 270 14.04 0.90 -7.85
N ASP A 271 14.11 0.42 -9.10
CA ASP A 271 13.65 1.14 -10.27
C ASP A 271 12.12 1.03 -10.40
N VAL A 272 11.47 2.09 -10.84
CA VAL A 272 10.02 2.10 -11.01
C VAL A 272 9.67 2.25 -12.47
N ALA A 273 9.24 1.15 -13.10
CA ALA A 273 8.73 1.16 -14.47
C ALA A 273 7.21 1.40 -14.47
N ALA A 274 6.75 2.28 -15.35
CA ALA A 274 5.36 2.73 -15.43
C ALA A 274 4.85 2.81 -16.87
N ARG A 275 3.54 2.63 -17.04
CA ARG A 275 2.83 3.06 -18.24
C ARG A 275 2.07 4.35 -17.93
N LEU A 276 2.35 5.40 -18.70
CA LEU A 276 1.76 6.71 -18.48
C LEU A 276 0.41 6.88 -19.20
N GLY A 277 0.19 6.10 -20.25
CA GLY A 277 -1.04 6.05 -21.04
C GLY A 277 -0.74 5.71 -22.51
N GLY A 278 -1.68 5.13 -23.23
CA GLY A 278 -1.49 4.78 -24.64
C GLY A 278 -0.23 3.94 -24.87
N GLU A 279 0.73 4.51 -25.60
CA GLU A 279 2.02 3.93 -25.99
C GLU A 279 3.21 4.53 -25.22
N GLU A 280 2.94 5.35 -24.18
CA GLU A 280 3.93 6.06 -23.39
C GLU A 280 4.28 5.33 -22.11
N PHE A 281 5.58 5.20 -21.85
CA PHE A 281 6.16 4.55 -20.66
C PHE A 281 7.16 5.48 -19.97
N ALA A 282 7.41 5.21 -18.70
CA ALA A 282 8.41 5.92 -17.92
C ALA A 282 9.20 4.97 -17.02
N ILE A 283 10.44 5.32 -16.72
CA ILE A 283 11.28 4.63 -15.77
C ILE A 283 11.90 5.65 -14.82
N LEU A 284 11.69 5.46 -13.54
CA LEU A 284 12.34 6.21 -12.48
C LEU A 284 13.55 5.43 -12.02
N LEU A 285 14.71 6.04 -12.03
CA LEU A 285 16.01 5.45 -11.71
C LEU A 285 16.64 6.15 -10.50
N PRO A 286 16.32 5.72 -9.27
CA PRO A 286 16.97 6.23 -8.07
C PRO A 286 18.48 5.96 -8.08
N GLU A 287 19.23 6.85 -7.43
CA GLU A 287 20.70 6.73 -7.27
C GLU A 287 21.47 6.55 -8.59
N THR A 288 20.87 7.05 -9.69
CA THR A 288 21.38 6.89 -11.05
C THR A 288 21.51 8.25 -11.72
N GLY A 289 22.70 8.60 -12.16
CA GLY A 289 22.96 9.83 -12.93
C GLY A 289 22.70 9.64 -14.41
N LEU A 290 22.83 10.75 -15.18
CA LEU A 290 22.48 10.82 -16.59
C LEU A 290 23.11 9.73 -17.47
N GLU A 291 24.41 9.47 -17.32
CA GLU A 291 25.10 8.44 -18.10
C GLU A 291 24.70 7.02 -17.73
N GLY A 292 24.41 6.75 -16.46
CA GLY A 292 23.84 5.49 -16.01
C GLY A 292 22.45 5.25 -16.59
N ALA A 293 21.60 6.29 -16.55
CA ALA A 293 20.27 6.24 -17.12
C ALA A 293 20.28 6.07 -18.65
N ARG A 294 21.21 6.76 -19.33
CA ARG A 294 21.48 6.54 -20.76
C ARG A 294 21.80 5.08 -21.06
N THR A 295 22.71 4.47 -20.28
CA THR A 295 23.10 3.07 -20.47
C THR A 295 21.90 2.12 -20.34
N VAL A 296 21.00 2.38 -19.38
CA VAL A 296 19.74 1.62 -19.23
C VAL A 296 18.85 1.81 -20.46
N ALA A 297 18.64 3.05 -20.89
CA ALA A 297 17.79 3.38 -22.04
C ALA A 297 18.35 2.80 -23.35
N ASP A 298 19.66 2.90 -23.60
CA ASP A 298 20.33 2.32 -24.77
C ASP A 298 20.19 0.78 -24.82
N ARG A 299 20.26 0.13 -23.66
CA ARG A 299 20.04 -1.32 -23.56
C ARG A 299 18.59 -1.68 -23.91
N LEU A 300 17.62 -0.98 -23.35
CA LEU A 300 16.19 -1.19 -23.64
C LEU A 300 15.86 -0.94 -25.11
N CYS A 301 16.39 0.16 -25.69
CA CYS A 301 16.19 0.49 -27.08
C CYS A 301 16.67 -0.63 -28.01
N ARG A 302 17.87 -1.16 -27.79
CA ARG A 302 18.44 -2.28 -28.57
C ARG A 302 17.65 -3.57 -28.35
N SER A 303 17.38 -3.93 -27.09
CA SER A 303 16.67 -5.16 -26.78
C SER A 303 15.26 -5.20 -27.39
N LEU A 304 14.56 -4.06 -27.41
CA LEU A 304 13.24 -3.96 -28.05
C LEU A 304 13.34 -4.11 -29.58
N ALA A 305 14.33 -3.45 -30.22
CA ALA A 305 14.54 -3.51 -31.66
C ALA A 305 14.91 -4.93 -32.15
N GLU A 306 15.46 -5.78 -31.28
CA GLU A 306 15.82 -7.18 -31.57
C GLU A 306 14.71 -8.15 -31.20
N LEU A 307 13.73 -7.72 -30.38
CA LEU A 307 12.67 -8.57 -29.87
C LEU A 307 11.66 -8.90 -30.96
N GLN A 308 11.44 -10.18 -31.22
CA GLN A 308 10.38 -10.67 -32.08
C GLN A 308 9.13 -10.99 -31.24
N ILE A 309 8.16 -10.09 -31.26
CA ILE A 309 6.92 -10.21 -30.48
C ILE A 309 5.96 -11.13 -31.26
N PRO A 310 5.56 -12.27 -30.70
CA PRO A 310 4.60 -13.15 -31.34
C PRO A 310 3.21 -12.50 -31.32
N LEU A 311 2.59 -12.42 -32.49
CA LEU A 311 1.18 -12.08 -32.63
C LEU A 311 0.38 -13.35 -32.86
N GLY A 312 -0.91 -13.32 -32.61
CA GLY A 312 -1.78 -14.45 -32.95
C GLY A 312 -1.55 -14.98 -34.38
N ALA A 313 -1.95 -16.23 -34.68
CA ALA A 313 -1.79 -16.88 -35.98
C ALA A 313 -0.37 -17.16 -36.47
N GLY A 314 0.66 -17.09 -35.58
CA GLY A 314 2.06 -17.39 -35.90
C GLY A 314 2.82 -16.25 -36.58
N GLU A 315 2.24 -15.09 -36.69
CA GLU A 315 2.93 -13.87 -37.13
C GLU A 315 3.81 -13.31 -36.01
N LYS A 316 4.86 -12.59 -36.40
CA LYS A 316 5.76 -11.88 -35.46
C LYS A 316 5.95 -10.46 -35.94
N VAL A 317 6.05 -9.54 -35.00
CA VAL A 317 6.36 -8.14 -35.28
C VAL A 317 7.61 -7.71 -34.50
N THR A 318 8.39 -6.82 -35.11
CA THR A 318 9.46 -6.10 -34.44
C THR A 318 9.04 -4.65 -34.33
N VAL A 319 9.22 -4.06 -33.15
CA VAL A 319 8.88 -2.68 -32.86
C VAL A 319 10.08 -1.95 -32.28
N THR A 320 10.12 -0.64 -32.43
CA THR A 320 11.13 0.21 -31.83
C THR A 320 10.49 1.22 -30.88
N ALA A 321 11.30 1.83 -30.05
CA ALA A 321 10.88 2.93 -29.20
C ALA A 321 11.90 4.05 -29.22
N SER A 322 11.43 5.26 -29.03
CA SER A 322 12.23 6.47 -28.80
C SER A 322 12.30 6.75 -27.31
N PHE A 323 13.46 7.22 -26.84
CA PHE A 323 13.71 7.44 -25.41
C PHE A 323 14.24 8.84 -25.16
N GLY A 324 13.72 9.51 -24.12
CA GLY A 324 14.23 10.77 -23.61
C GLY A 324 14.69 10.62 -22.17
N VAL A 325 15.91 11.01 -21.84
CA VAL A 325 16.54 10.83 -20.53
C VAL A 325 16.85 12.19 -19.91
N ALA A 326 16.49 12.36 -18.64
CA ALA A 326 16.86 13.54 -17.86
C ALA A 326 17.31 13.16 -16.44
N GLU A 327 18.34 13.83 -15.94
CA GLU A 327 18.78 13.77 -14.53
C GLU A 327 18.21 14.95 -13.77
N LEU A 328 17.87 14.75 -12.50
CA LEU A 328 17.35 15.79 -11.62
C LEU A 328 18.43 16.82 -11.30
N GLY A 329 18.23 18.07 -11.68
CA GLY A 329 19.05 19.20 -11.27
C GLY A 329 18.74 19.68 -9.84
N GLU A 330 19.68 20.41 -9.22
CA GLU A 330 19.61 20.83 -7.81
C GLU A 330 18.31 21.56 -7.43
N SER A 331 17.78 22.42 -8.29
CA SER A 331 16.58 23.23 -8.02
C SER A 331 15.37 22.79 -8.88
N GLN A 332 15.46 21.66 -9.59
CA GLN A 332 14.45 21.27 -10.55
C GLN A 332 13.21 20.68 -9.88
N SER A 333 12.02 21.08 -10.35
CA SER A 333 10.74 20.52 -9.92
C SER A 333 10.43 19.20 -10.64
N VAL A 334 9.43 18.46 -10.16
CA VAL A 334 8.87 17.29 -10.86
C VAL A 334 8.54 17.61 -12.30
N ASP A 335 7.78 18.69 -12.52
CA ASP A 335 7.37 19.10 -13.87
C ASP A 335 8.57 19.57 -14.72
N GLY A 336 9.58 20.16 -14.12
CA GLY A 336 10.81 20.53 -14.79
C GLY A 336 11.59 19.34 -15.29
N LEU A 337 11.73 18.30 -14.46
CA LEU A 337 12.42 17.06 -14.82
C LEU A 337 11.67 16.32 -15.94
N LEU A 338 10.35 16.18 -15.81
CA LEU A 338 9.53 15.53 -16.83
C LEU A 338 9.57 16.29 -18.17
N ARG A 339 9.47 17.62 -18.16
CA ARG A 339 9.60 18.42 -19.40
C ARG A 339 10.97 18.28 -20.05
N ALA A 340 12.03 18.16 -19.26
CA ALA A 340 13.38 17.94 -19.80
C ALA A 340 13.49 16.58 -20.50
N ALA A 341 12.95 15.52 -19.89
CA ALA A 341 12.89 14.20 -20.49
C ALA A 341 12.00 14.16 -21.74
N ASP A 342 10.83 14.83 -21.70
CA ASP A 342 9.90 14.92 -22.83
C ASP A 342 10.51 15.65 -24.02
N SER A 343 11.20 16.77 -23.79
CA SER A 343 11.93 17.49 -24.85
C SER A 343 13.02 16.62 -25.46
N ALA A 344 13.70 15.78 -24.70
CA ALA A 344 14.67 14.82 -25.20
C ALA A 344 13.98 13.72 -26.03
N LEU A 345 12.86 13.16 -25.55
CA LEU A 345 12.06 12.18 -26.27
C LEU A 345 11.55 12.72 -27.61
N TYR A 346 11.09 13.97 -27.61
CA TYR A 346 10.67 14.65 -28.84
C TYR A 346 11.81 14.71 -29.85
N ARG A 347 13.04 15.09 -29.41
CA ARG A 347 14.22 15.08 -30.30
C ARG A 347 14.55 13.69 -30.83
N ALA A 348 14.38 12.65 -30.00
CA ALA A 348 14.59 11.28 -30.45
C ALA A 348 13.65 10.90 -31.59
N LYS A 349 12.38 11.30 -31.51
CA LYS A 349 11.38 11.09 -32.56
C LYS A 349 11.71 11.89 -33.84
N GLU A 350 12.10 13.15 -33.72
CA GLU A 350 12.45 13.99 -34.87
C GLU A 350 13.74 13.55 -35.60
N ARG A 351 14.73 13.05 -34.85
CA ARG A 351 16.01 12.61 -35.42
C ARG A 351 15.96 11.20 -36.01
N GLY A 352 14.78 10.61 -36.19
CA GLY A 352 14.57 9.37 -36.94
C GLY A 352 14.20 8.20 -36.09
N LYS A 353 13.75 8.42 -34.85
CA LYS A 353 13.21 7.37 -33.94
C LYS A 353 14.26 6.31 -33.55
N ASN A 354 13.86 5.25 -32.84
CA ASN A 354 14.71 4.13 -32.42
C ASN A 354 16.04 4.57 -31.81
N ARG A 355 15.98 5.50 -30.85
CA ARG A 355 17.17 6.08 -30.22
C ARG A 355 16.91 6.67 -28.86
N VAL A 356 18.01 6.97 -28.18
CA VAL A 356 18.06 7.66 -26.91
C VAL A 356 18.60 9.06 -27.09
N GLU A 357 17.91 10.07 -26.54
CA GLU A 357 18.38 11.45 -26.48
C GLU A 357 18.42 11.92 -25.01
N LEU A 358 19.39 12.75 -24.68
CA LEU A 358 19.60 13.26 -23.32
C LEU A 358 19.12 14.70 -23.17
N ALA A 359 18.53 15.04 -22.03
CA ALA A 359 18.24 16.43 -21.70
C ALA A 359 19.54 17.24 -21.58
N GLY A 360 19.51 18.50 -22.03
CA GLY A 360 20.67 19.42 -21.96
C GLY A 360 21.73 19.23 -23.06
N GLN A 361 21.57 18.27 -23.94
CA GLN A 361 22.37 18.16 -25.16
C GLN A 361 21.66 18.87 -26.32
N ASP A 362 21.57 20.21 -26.26
CA ASP A 362 21.25 20.98 -27.43
C ASP A 362 22.43 20.84 -28.43
N ALA A 363 22.08 20.59 -29.68
CA ALA A 363 23.06 20.34 -30.73
C ALA A 363 24.15 21.43 -30.74
N ALA A 364 25.41 21.05 -30.57
CA ALA A 364 26.54 21.83 -30.98
C ALA A 364 26.63 21.85 -32.52
#